data_888cd86fb8f684efb99af35d192619fd
#
_entry.id   888cd86fb8f684efb99af35d192619fd
#
_cell.length_a   1.000
_cell.length_b   1.000
_cell.length_c   1.000
_cell.angle_alpha   90.00
_cell.angle_beta   90.00
_cell.angle_gamma   90.00
#
_symmetry.space_group_name_H-M   'P 1'
#
loop_
_entity.id
_entity.type
_entity.pdbx_description
1 polymer ?
#
loop_
_entity_poly.entity_id
_entity_poly.type
_entity_poly.pdbx_seq_one_letter_code
_entity_poly.pdbx_strand_id
1 'polypeptide(L)'
;MSVDWSKEEQVAIQAVRAASRVCQAVQKQLVNANTIQKKDKSPVTVADFASQAVVCAKLMEAFPNDPVVGEEDAAELREADQASVLKIVTEHVRSGLGTAATEEQVLTYIDRGGSKGYDPNKTKRFWTLDPIDGTKGFL
;
A
#
# COMPACT_ATOMS: atom_id res chain seq x y z
N MET A 1 24.94 -23.23 5.34
CA MET A 1 25.00 -21.84 5.79
C MET A 1 23.59 -21.28 5.90
N SER A 2 23.24 -20.81 7.07
CA SER A 2 21.98 -20.12 7.26
C SER A 2 22.10 -18.68 6.72
N VAL A 3 21.08 -18.24 6.00
CA VAL A 3 20.99 -16.85 5.54
C VAL A 3 20.44 -16.00 6.68
N ASP A 4 21.06 -14.84 6.91
CA ASP A 4 20.57 -13.88 7.90
C ASP A 4 19.54 -12.95 7.27
N TRP A 5 18.27 -13.12 7.65
CA TRP A 5 17.14 -12.34 7.20
C TRP A 5 16.72 -11.25 8.19
N SER A 6 17.57 -10.94 9.17
CA SER A 6 17.22 -9.99 10.26
C SER A 6 16.80 -8.61 9.74
N LYS A 7 17.50 -8.09 8.74
CA LYS A 7 17.17 -6.78 8.15
C LYS A 7 15.85 -6.81 7.43
N GLU A 8 15.61 -7.85 6.63
CA GLU A 8 14.37 -8.04 5.88
C GLU A 8 13.18 -8.17 6.83
N GLU A 9 13.32 -8.98 7.87
CA GLU A 9 12.28 -9.14 8.89
C GLU A 9 11.96 -7.81 9.58
N GLN A 10 12.98 -7.05 9.98
CA GLN A 10 12.83 -5.77 10.65
C GLN A 10 12.09 -4.76 9.79
N VAL A 11 12.48 -4.65 8.52
CA VAL A 11 11.84 -3.75 7.56
C VAL A 11 10.40 -4.18 7.29
N ALA A 12 10.14 -5.48 7.13
CA ALA A 12 8.80 -6.00 6.91
C ALA A 12 7.87 -5.69 8.10
N ILE A 13 8.35 -5.87 9.34
CA ILE A 13 7.58 -5.56 10.54
C ILE A 13 7.25 -4.06 10.60
N GLN A 14 8.22 -3.20 10.34
CA GLN A 14 8.00 -1.76 10.32
C GLN A 14 7.00 -1.34 9.24
N ALA A 15 7.10 -1.94 8.06
CA ALA A 15 6.20 -1.67 6.95
C ALA A 15 4.77 -2.09 7.28
N VAL A 16 4.57 -3.29 7.81
CA VAL A 16 3.25 -3.82 8.20
C VAL A 16 2.65 -3.00 9.33
N ARG A 17 3.42 -2.59 10.31
CA ARG A 17 2.94 -1.72 11.40
C ARG A 17 2.44 -0.37 10.88
N ALA A 18 3.18 0.24 9.96
CA ALA A 18 2.77 1.50 9.33
C ALA A 18 1.48 1.32 8.52
N ALA A 19 1.41 0.25 7.72
CA ALA A 19 0.22 -0.09 6.94
C ALA A 19 -0.99 -0.38 7.83
N SER A 20 -0.80 -1.07 8.94
CA SER A 20 -1.87 -1.37 9.91
C SER A 20 -2.46 -0.09 10.50
N ARG A 21 -1.62 0.88 10.85
CA ARG A 21 -2.09 2.18 11.34
C ARG A 21 -2.92 2.92 10.29
N VAL A 22 -2.51 2.85 9.03
CA VAL A 22 -3.26 3.44 7.91
C VAL A 22 -4.62 2.76 7.76
N CYS A 23 -4.67 1.44 7.77
CA CYS A 23 -5.92 0.69 7.68
C CYS A 23 -6.86 1.02 8.84
N GLN A 24 -6.34 1.12 10.06
CA GLN A 24 -7.13 1.52 11.23
C GLN A 24 -7.67 2.94 11.08
N ALA A 25 -6.89 3.87 10.56
CA ALA A 25 -7.33 5.25 10.33
C ALA A 25 -8.45 5.31 9.29
N VAL A 26 -8.34 4.57 8.21
CA VAL A 26 -9.41 4.48 7.20
C VAL A 26 -10.68 3.88 7.82
N GLN A 27 -10.54 2.80 8.57
CA GLN A 27 -11.68 2.13 9.22
C GLN A 27 -12.40 3.04 10.22
N LYS A 28 -11.67 3.84 10.99
CA LYS A 28 -12.26 4.82 11.91
C LYS A 28 -13.06 5.89 11.18
N GLN A 29 -12.62 6.37 10.05
CA GLN A 29 -13.35 7.34 9.25
C GLN A 29 -14.68 6.77 8.76
N LEU A 30 -14.71 5.50 8.42
CA LEU A 30 -15.95 4.80 8.05
C LEU A 30 -16.98 4.82 9.19
N VAL A 31 -16.54 4.56 10.42
CA VAL A 31 -17.41 4.51 11.59
C VAL A 31 -17.89 5.90 11.98
N ASN A 32 -17.02 6.91 11.91
CA ASN A 32 -17.30 8.27 12.37
C ASN A 32 -18.10 9.12 11.38
N ALA A 33 -18.11 8.78 10.10
CA ALA A 33 -18.66 9.63 9.06
C ALA A 33 -20.12 9.33 8.69
N ASN A 34 -20.82 8.44 9.37
CA ASN A 34 -22.18 7.97 9.00
C ASN A 34 -22.29 7.53 7.53
N THR A 35 -21.16 7.30 6.88
CA THR A 35 -21.07 6.91 5.47
C THR A 35 -21.29 5.42 5.26
N ILE A 36 -21.51 4.68 6.32
CA ILE A 36 -21.82 3.24 6.30
C ILE A 36 -23.05 2.94 5.43
N GLN A 37 -23.90 3.94 5.19
CA GLN A 37 -25.10 3.76 4.36
C GLN A 37 -24.82 3.67 2.86
N LYS A 38 -23.66 4.12 2.41
CA LYS A 38 -23.27 3.93 1.02
C LYS A 38 -22.53 2.62 0.93
N LYS A 39 -23.18 1.62 0.38
CA LYS A 39 -22.58 0.33 0.05
C LYS A 39 -21.42 0.48 -0.95
N ASP A 40 -20.70 1.56 -0.83
CA ASP A 40 -19.60 1.88 -1.71
C ASP A 40 -18.36 1.14 -1.24
N LYS A 41 -17.75 0.38 -2.13
CA LYS A 41 -16.47 -0.31 -1.89
C LYS A 41 -15.29 0.67 -1.78
N SER A 42 -15.55 1.99 -1.96
CA SER A 42 -14.52 3.03 -1.94
C SER A 42 -13.62 3.02 -0.71
N PRO A 43 -14.14 2.85 0.53
CA PRO A 43 -13.29 2.86 1.72
C PRO A 43 -12.31 1.69 1.78
N VAL A 44 -12.75 0.50 1.38
CA VAL A 44 -11.86 -0.67 1.29
C VAL A 44 -10.80 -0.43 0.22
N THR A 45 -11.20 0.12 -0.90
CA THR A 45 -10.29 0.48 -2.00
C THR A 45 -9.22 1.47 -1.54
N VAL A 46 -9.60 2.52 -0.79
CA VAL A 46 -8.65 3.48 -0.21
C VAL A 46 -7.66 2.77 0.70
N ALA A 47 -8.12 1.89 1.57
CA ALA A 47 -7.25 1.17 2.50
C ALA A 47 -6.28 0.24 1.75
N ASP A 48 -6.76 -0.47 0.73
CA ASP A 48 -5.92 -1.34 -0.09
C ASP A 48 -4.80 -0.56 -0.78
N PHE A 49 -5.14 0.53 -1.45
CA PHE A 49 -4.15 1.36 -2.15
C PHE A 49 -3.16 2.01 -1.18
N ALA A 50 -3.64 2.58 -0.09
CA ALA A 50 -2.80 3.26 0.88
C ALA A 50 -1.86 2.27 1.59
N SER A 51 -2.35 1.09 1.96
CA SER A 51 -1.55 0.03 2.56
C SER A 51 -0.44 -0.42 1.62
N GLN A 52 -0.77 -0.70 0.35
CA GLN A 52 0.24 -1.09 -0.63
C GLN A 52 1.29 0.00 -0.84
N ALA A 53 0.86 1.25 -0.97
CA ALA A 53 1.78 2.37 -1.15
C ALA A 53 2.77 2.48 0.02
N VAL A 54 2.29 2.39 1.25
CA VAL A 54 3.12 2.50 2.45
C VAL A 54 4.14 1.36 2.53
N VAL A 55 3.69 0.13 2.32
CA VAL A 55 4.60 -1.04 2.35
C VAL A 55 5.64 -0.93 1.24
N CYS A 56 5.21 -0.63 0.02
CA CYS A 56 6.13 -0.50 -1.12
C CYS A 56 7.13 0.63 -0.92
N ALA A 57 6.71 1.77 -0.35
CA ALA A 57 7.63 2.87 -0.04
C ALA A 57 8.73 2.44 0.94
N LYS A 58 8.35 1.72 2.01
CA LYS A 58 9.30 1.21 3.00
C LYS A 58 10.27 0.20 2.39
N LEU A 59 9.76 -0.72 1.58
CA LEU A 59 10.60 -1.71 0.91
C LEU A 59 11.52 -1.07 -0.13
N MET A 60 11.04 -0.06 -0.85
CA MET A 60 11.84 0.65 -1.84
C MET A 60 12.98 1.43 -1.19
N GLU A 61 12.75 2.02 -0.04
CA GLU A 61 13.79 2.72 0.72
C GLU A 61 14.89 1.78 1.19
N ALA A 62 14.52 0.62 1.74
CA ALA A 62 15.47 -0.33 2.31
C ALA A 62 16.11 -1.26 1.25
N PHE A 63 15.33 -1.64 0.24
CA PHE A 63 15.72 -2.61 -0.78
C PHE A 63 15.29 -2.13 -2.17
N PRO A 64 15.95 -1.10 -2.71
CA PRO A 64 15.51 -0.44 -3.94
C PRO A 64 15.50 -1.35 -5.18
N ASN A 65 16.26 -2.43 -5.14
CA ASN A 65 16.37 -3.36 -6.28
C ASN A 65 15.43 -4.56 -6.17
N ASP A 66 14.73 -4.71 -5.07
CA ASP A 66 13.83 -5.85 -4.88
C ASP A 66 12.46 -5.57 -5.50
N PRO A 67 11.97 -6.43 -6.40
CA PRO A 67 10.61 -6.33 -6.88
C PRO A 67 9.59 -6.67 -5.80
N VAL A 68 8.41 -6.08 -5.93
CA VAL A 68 7.25 -6.40 -5.09
C VAL A 68 6.11 -6.86 -5.99
N VAL A 69 5.56 -8.02 -5.68
CA VAL A 69 4.36 -8.54 -6.33
C VAL A 69 3.19 -8.31 -5.39
N GLY A 70 2.47 -7.22 -5.61
CA GLY A 70 1.29 -6.84 -4.87
C GLY A 70 0.02 -7.11 -5.67
N GLU A 71 -1.11 -6.81 -5.07
CA GLU A 71 -2.41 -7.06 -5.67
C GLU A 71 -2.89 -5.89 -6.52
N GLU A 72 -2.53 -4.65 -6.12
CA GLU A 72 -3.05 -3.44 -6.72
C GLU A 72 -2.11 -2.83 -7.75
N ASP A 73 -2.68 -2.09 -8.71
CA ASP A 73 -1.93 -1.19 -9.57
C ASP A 73 -2.57 0.21 -9.55
N ALA A 74 -1.85 1.21 -10.03
CA ALA A 74 -2.29 2.59 -9.95
C ALA A 74 -3.06 3.07 -11.18
N ALA A 75 -3.31 2.22 -12.16
CA ALA A 75 -3.95 2.64 -13.41
C ALA A 75 -5.32 3.28 -13.17
N GLU A 76 -6.15 2.67 -12.34
CA GLU A 76 -7.48 3.18 -12.00
C GLU A 76 -7.40 4.55 -11.31
N LEU A 77 -6.45 4.74 -10.41
CA LEU A 77 -6.29 6.01 -9.69
C LEU A 77 -5.84 7.17 -10.59
N ARG A 78 -5.30 6.88 -11.76
CA ARG A 78 -4.90 7.91 -12.72
C ARG A 78 -6.06 8.44 -13.53
N GLU A 79 -7.20 7.77 -13.50
CA GLU A 79 -8.40 8.22 -14.21
C GLU A 79 -8.92 9.52 -13.60
N ALA A 80 -9.41 10.43 -14.45
CA ALA A 80 -9.88 11.75 -14.03
C ALA A 80 -11.01 11.68 -13.00
N ASP A 81 -11.88 10.68 -13.10
CA ASP A 81 -13.01 10.48 -12.17
C ASP A 81 -12.57 9.92 -10.80
N GLN A 82 -11.32 9.50 -10.66
CA GLN A 82 -10.76 8.97 -9.41
C GLN A 82 -9.87 9.99 -8.67
N ALA A 83 -9.85 11.25 -9.11
CA ALA A 83 -9.00 12.28 -8.50
C ALA A 83 -9.27 12.47 -7.00
N SER A 84 -10.53 12.40 -6.58
CA SER A 84 -10.92 12.52 -5.18
C SER A 84 -10.43 11.33 -4.34
N VAL A 85 -10.48 10.13 -4.90
CA VAL A 85 -9.96 8.92 -4.24
C VAL A 85 -8.44 9.00 -4.09
N LEU A 86 -7.74 9.41 -5.15
CA LEU A 86 -6.29 9.60 -5.10
C LEU A 86 -5.87 10.60 -4.02
N LYS A 87 -6.62 11.69 -3.87
CA LYS A 87 -6.36 12.68 -2.82
C LYS A 87 -6.45 12.06 -1.44
N ILE A 88 -7.50 11.27 -1.18
CA ILE A 88 -7.71 10.60 0.12
C ILE A 88 -6.59 9.57 0.37
N VAL A 89 -6.27 8.76 -0.63
CA VAL A 89 -5.15 7.80 -0.55
C VAL A 89 -3.85 8.51 -0.20
N THR A 90 -3.58 9.62 -0.88
CA THR A 90 -2.35 10.40 -0.67
C THR A 90 -2.26 10.93 0.77
N GLU A 91 -3.36 11.45 1.32
CA GLU A 91 -3.40 11.93 2.70
C GLU A 91 -3.08 10.82 3.69
N HIS A 92 -3.64 9.63 3.50
CA HIS A 92 -3.37 8.49 4.36
C HIS A 92 -1.91 8.01 4.23
N VAL A 93 -1.36 8.00 3.03
CA VAL A 93 0.04 7.62 2.79
C VAL A 93 0.98 8.61 3.48
N ARG A 94 0.72 9.91 3.35
CA ARG A 94 1.51 10.93 4.05
C ARG A 94 1.50 10.72 5.55
N SER A 95 0.34 10.45 6.12
CA SER A 95 0.21 10.18 7.55
C SER A 95 0.97 8.90 7.95
N GLY A 96 0.84 7.84 7.16
CA GLY A 96 1.49 6.56 7.43
C GLY A 96 3.02 6.61 7.33
N LEU A 97 3.54 7.39 6.38
CA LEU A 97 4.98 7.52 6.17
C LEU A 97 5.61 8.65 6.99
N GLY A 98 4.80 9.61 7.46
CA GLY A 98 5.32 10.82 8.11
C GLY A 98 6.08 11.73 7.15
N THR A 99 5.73 11.72 5.87
CA THR A 99 6.39 12.51 4.83
C THR A 99 5.37 13.30 4.01
N ALA A 100 5.86 14.28 3.24
CA ALA A 100 5.04 15.10 2.36
C ALA A 100 5.01 14.50 0.94
N ALA A 101 4.75 13.19 0.82
CA ALA A 101 4.69 12.52 -0.47
C ALA A 101 3.68 13.18 -1.41
N THR A 102 4.05 13.35 -2.67
CA THR A 102 3.15 13.87 -3.71
C THR A 102 2.23 12.77 -4.23
N GLU A 103 1.14 13.15 -4.89
CA GLU A 103 0.26 12.18 -5.55
C GLU A 103 1.02 11.31 -6.54
N GLU A 104 1.93 11.90 -7.31
CA GLU A 104 2.73 11.14 -8.27
C GLU A 104 3.66 10.14 -7.59
N GLN A 105 4.25 10.50 -6.46
CA GLN A 105 5.05 9.55 -5.67
C GLN A 105 4.19 8.41 -5.13
N VAL A 106 2.99 8.70 -4.67
CA VAL A 106 2.05 7.69 -4.17
C VAL A 106 1.68 6.71 -5.28
N LEU A 107 1.37 7.21 -6.47
CA LEU A 107 1.10 6.36 -7.64
C LEU A 107 2.31 5.46 -7.96
N THR A 108 3.51 6.01 -7.89
CA THR A 108 4.75 5.26 -8.10
C THR A 108 4.93 4.15 -7.06
N TYR A 109 4.63 4.44 -5.78
CA TYR A 109 4.70 3.42 -4.73
C TYR A 109 3.71 2.27 -4.99
N ILE A 110 2.49 2.58 -5.39
CA ILE A 110 1.48 1.56 -5.70
C ILE A 110 1.94 0.71 -6.89
N ASP A 111 2.43 1.34 -7.94
CA ASP A 111 2.92 0.66 -9.14
C ASP A 111 4.13 -0.23 -8.87
N ARG A 112 4.91 0.08 -7.82
CA ARG A 112 6.00 -0.78 -7.40
C ARG A 112 5.51 -2.19 -7.02
N GLY A 113 4.28 -2.31 -6.55
CA GLY A 113 3.62 -3.59 -6.28
C GLY A 113 3.04 -4.27 -7.51
N GLY A 114 3.21 -3.72 -8.70
CA GLY A 114 2.72 -4.32 -9.93
C GLY A 114 3.49 -5.58 -10.30
N SER A 115 2.76 -6.63 -10.70
CA SER A 115 3.34 -7.91 -11.10
C SER A 115 4.35 -7.80 -12.25
N LYS A 116 4.34 -6.68 -12.98
CA LYS A 116 5.26 -6.42 -14.09
C LYS A 116 6.69 -6.14 -13.65
N GLY A 117 6.92 -5.91 -12.37
CA GLY A 117 8.27 -5.65 -11.84
C GLY A 117 9.11 -6.88 -11.59
N TYR A 118 8.50 -8.07 -11.62
CA TYR A 118 9.22 -9.31 -11.36
C TYR A 118 9.79 -9.89 -12.66
N ASP A 119 11.11 -10.05 -12.70
CA ASP A 119 11.80 -10.74 -13.76
C ASP A 119 12.76 -11.76 -13.15
N PRO A 120 12.46 -13.06 -13.22
CA PRO A 120 13.29 -14.10 -12.61
C PRO A 120 14.70 -14.15 -13.17
N ASN A 121 14.93 -13.57 -14.37
CA ASN A 121 16.26 -13.53 -14.97
C ASN A 121 17.13 -12.39 -14.41
N LYS A 122 16.51 -11.39 -13.79
CA LYS A 122 17.20 -10.21 -13.26
C LYS A 122 17.31 -10.19 -11.75
N THR A 123 16.41 -10.90 -11.05
CA THR A 123 16.36 -10.89 -9.60
C THR A 123 16.32 -12.30 -9.03
N LYS A 124 17.00 -12.48 -7.92
CA LYS A 124 17.02 -13.76 -7.20
C LYS A 124 15.94 -13.86 -6.13
N ARG A 125 15.30 -12.72 -5.79
CA ARG A 125 14.26 -12.66 -4.76
C ARG A 125 13.25 -11.58 -5.08
N PHE A 126 12.08 -11.70 -4.52
CA PHE A 126 11.02 -10.71 -4.62
C PHE A 126 10.14 -10.79 -3.36
N TRP A 127 9.38 -9.73 -3.15
CA TRP A 127 8.40 -9.66 -2.06
C TRP A 127 7.02 -9.95 -2.61
N THR A 128 6.19 -10.61 -1.82
CA THR A 128 4.77 -10.75 -2.11
C THR A 128 3.99 -9.96 -1.07
N LEU A 129 2.93 -9.29 -1.50
CA LEU A 129 2.16 -8.41 -0.64
C LEU A 129 0.67 -8.54 -0.95
N ASP A 130 -0.11 -8.90 0.08
CA ASP A 130 -1.55 -8.74 0.08
C ASP A 130 -1.86 -7.53 0.97
N PRO A 131 -2.36 -6.41 0.41
CA PRO A 131 -2.59 -5.18 1.19
C PRO A 131 -3.62 -5.34 2.31
N ILE A 132 -4.68 -6.08 2.07
CA ILE A 132 -5.69 -6.44 3.07
C ILE A 132 -6.15 -7.86 2.79
N ASP A 133 -5.80 -8.79 3.65
CA ASP A 133 -6.31 -10.15 3.59
C ASP A 133 -7.69 -10.21 4.24
N GLY A 134 -8.64 -10.84 3.54
CA GLY A 134 -9.99 -10.98 4.07
C GLY A 134 -10.77 -9.67 4.13
N THR A 135 -10.94 -9.03 2.99
CA THR A 135 -11.64 -7.74 2.82
C THR A 135 -13.00 -7.67 3.52
N LYS A 136 -13.75 -8.77 3.57
CA LYS A 136 -15.03 -8.83 4.28
C LYS A 136 -14.90 -8.60 5.78
N GLY A 137 -13.80 -9.03 6.37
CA GLY A 137 -13.52 -8.82 7.80
C GLY A 137 -13.11 -7.39 8.12
N PHE A 138 -12.67 -6.62 7.13
CA PHE A 138 -12.32 -5.21 7.29
C PHE A 138 -13.56 -4.33 7.49
N LEU A 139 -14.65 -4.66 6.84
CA LEU A 139 -15.92 -3.96 6.95
C LEU A 139 -16.69 -4.43 8.18
#